data_05c0d205ebc68372bff5935d33a76290
#
_entry.id   05c0d205ebc68372bff5935d33a76290
#
_cell.length_a   1.000
_cell.length_b   1.000
_cell.length_c   1.000
_cell.angle_alpha   90.00
_cell.angle_beta   90.00
_cell.angle_gamma   90.00
#
_symmetry.space_group_name_H-M   'P 1'
#
loop_
_entity.id
_entity.type
_entity.pdbx_description
1 polymer ?
#
loop_
_entity_poly.entity_id
_entity_poly.type
_entity_poly.pdbx_seq_one_letter_code
_entity_poly.pdbx_strand_id
1 'polypeptide(L)'
;FGSLTNEPWWNLPPLSVDSLDDYTQWKRASTAEVGTDPSTFSTLQGYQVELLRSAGKEENSWVSMAFDPKGRITIGREDKGLLRFTLSPDGQIVRAESIEDTLKECRGLLYAHGALYANANNSRALYRLRDLDGDGQFEEKRILYQSEGGVGHGRNDLALGLDGMIYAIHGDSVHISDSLPNRTSPLRRKRLPYRPNEGHVLRMDKEGKKIEVFCGGLRNPYGIAFNRHGEAFTYDADAENDMGTPWYRPTQIKHLTSGADFGWRAVTGSWPPYYPDHPDNTPPTAHIGKGSPTSVKFGYG
;
A
#
# COMPACT_ATOMS: atom_id res chain seq x y z
N PHE A 1 -20.66 -18.79 14.97
CA PHE A 1 -21.47 -19.43 13.93
C PHE A 1 -22.92 -19.40 14.41
N GLY A 2 -23.73 -18.42 13.94
CA GLY A 2 -25.15 -18.39 14.19
C GLY A 2 -25.82 -19.49 13.40
N SER A 3 -26.88 -20.11 13.95
CA SER A 3 -27.70 -21.08 13.25
C SER A 3 -28.25 -20.44 11.98
N LEU A 4 -27.98 -21.05 10.84
CA LEU A 4 -28.67 -20.73 9.60
C LEU A 4 -30.15 -21.05 9.85
N THR A 5 -30.99 -20.04 9.98
CA THR A 5 -32.44 -20.22 9.99
C THR A 5 -32.85 -20.69 8.59
N ASN A 6 -33.64 -21.74 8.50
CA ASN A 6 -34.21 -22.25 7.24
C ASN A 6 -35.29 -21.31 6.64
N GLU A 7 -35.39 -20.09 7.14
CA GLU A 7 -36.30 -19.08 6.60
C GLU A 7 -35.78 -18.55 5.26
N PRO A 8 -36.56 -18.50 4.22
CA PRO A 8 -36.19 -17.89 2.95
C PRO A 8 -35.77 -16.43 3.18
N TRP A 9 -34.68 -16.03 2.57
CA TRP A 9 -34.11 -14.67 2.77
C TRP A 9 -35.09 -13.52 2.49
N TRP A 10 -36.10 -13.73 1.65
CA TRP A 10 -37.18 -12.75 1.36
C TRP A 10 -38.22 -12.61 2.48
N ASN A 11 -38.27 -13.52 3.44
CA ASN A 11 -39.12 -13.42 4.64
C ASN A 11 -38.37 -12.79 5.82
N LEU A 12 -37.06 -12.52 5.68
CA LEU A 12 -36.33 -11.81 6.71
C LEU A 12 -36.85 -10.36 6.75
N PRO A 13 -37.08 -9.79 7.94
CA PRO A 13 -37.44 -8.38 8.04
C PRO A 13 -36.32 -7.58 7.35
N PRO A 14 -36.65 -6.47 6.67
CA PRO A 14 -35.66 -5.59 6.12
C PRO A 14 -34.62 -5.27 7.22
N LEU A 15 -33.35 -5.40 6.90
CA LEU A 15 -32.29 -4.94 7.81
C LEU A 15 -32.58 -3.48 8.11
N SER A 16 -33.16 -3.21 9.28
CA SER A 16 -33.29 -1.84 9.74
C SER A 16 -31.87 -1.35 10.04
N VAL A 17 -31.38 -0.47 9.21
CA VAL A 17 -30.19 0.32 9.52
C VAL A 17 -30.60 1.39 10.52
N ASP A 18 -31.04 0.95 11.68
CA ASP A 18 -31.67 1.81 12.66
C ASP A 18 -30.81 2.06 13.88
N SER A 19 -29.62 2.48 13.71
CA SER A 19 -29.12 3.30 14.77
C SER A 19 -28.34 4.46 14.17
N LEU A 20 -28.91 5.64 14.31
CA LEU A 20 -28.19 6.90 14.22
C LEU A 20 -26.90 6.86 15.08
N ASP A 21 -26.81 5.97 16.04
CA ASP A 21 -25.66 5.76 16.93
C ASP A 21 -24.43 5.20 16.21
N ASP A 22 -24.59 4.29 15.25
CA ASP A 22 -23.48 3.74 14.48
C ASP A 22 -22.81 4.83 13.62
N TYR A 23 -23.58 5.75 13.08
CA TYR A 23 -23.05 6.88 12.31
C TYR A 23 -22.50 8.00 13.19
N THR A 24 -22.89 8.09 14.45
CA THR A 24 -22.41 9.13 15.37
C THR A 24 -20.92 8.97 15.66
N GLN A 25 -20.42 7.74 15.77
CA GLN A 25 -18.99 7.46 15.92
C GLN A 25 -18.18 7.95 14.72
N TRP A 26 -18.67 7.68 13.51
CA TRP A 26 -18.06 8.15 12.27
C TRP A 26 -18.03 9.66 12.15
N LYS A 27 -19.14 10.33 12.51
CA LYS A 27 -19.20 11.79 12.51
C LYS A 27 -18.21 12.39 13.51
N ARG A 28 -18.09 11.81 14.69
CA ARG A 28 -17.09 12.26 15.69
C ARG A 28 -15.68 12.06 15.18
N ALA A 29 -15.37 10.88 14.60
CA ALA A 29 -14.06 10.60 14.02
C ALA A 29 -13.71 11.55 12.86
N SER A 30 -14.67 11.86 11.98
CA SER A 30 -14.45 12.75 10.84
C SER A 30 -14.28 14.23 11.22
N THR A 31 -14.70 14.62 12.42
CA THR A 31 -14.57 15.99 12.94
C THR A 31 -13.51 16.12 14.04
N ALA A 32 -12.86 15.03 14.42
CA ALA A 32 -11.84 15.03 15.45
C ALA A 32 -10.60 15.81 14.97
N GLU A 33 -10.17 16.78 15.75
CA GLU A 33 -8.93 17.55 15.52
C GLU A 33 -7.71 16.89 16.18
N VAL A 34 -7.93 15.87 16.98
CA VAL A 34 -6.90 15.14 17.74
C VAL A 34 -7.00 13.66 17.42
N GLY A 35 -5.86 12.98 17.35
CA GLY A 35 -5.79 11.54 17.14
C GLY A 35 -6.54 10.75 18.21
N THR A 36 -6.73 9.46 17.98
CA THR A 36 -7.46 8.57 18.88
C THR A 36 -6.83 8.58 20.28
N ASP A 37 -7.68 8.70 21.31
CA ASP A 37 -7.25 8.68 22.72
C ASP A 37 -6.54 7.35 23.04
N PRO A 38 -5.27 7.38 23.51
CA PRO A 38 -4.53 6.19 23.88
C PRO A 38 -5.25 5.22 24.84
N SER A 39 -6.10 5.75 25.71
CA SER A 39 -6.86 4.94 26.68
C SER A 39 -7.90 4.01 26.03
N THR A 40 -8.25 4.23 24.76
CA THR A 40 -9.20 3.39 24.02
C THR A 40 -8.58 2.12 23.44
N PHE A 41 -7.25 1.99 23.48
CA PHE A 41 -6.55 0.82 22.96
C PHE A 41 -6.39 -0.26 24.03
N SER A 42 -6.72 -1.49 23.66
CA SER A 42 -6.35 -2.67 24.47
C SER A 42 -4.97 -3.15 24.04
N THR A 43 -4.02 -3.17 24.98
CA THR A 43 -2.64 -3.60 24.72
C THR A 43 -2.30 -4.88 25.47
N LEU A 44 -1.31 -5.62 24.98
CA LEU A 44 -0.71 -6.72 25.72
C LEU A 44 0.07 -6.17 26.92
N GLN A 45 0.25 -7.02 27.95
CA GLN A 45 1.04 -6.66 29.12
C GLN A 45 2.46 -6.25 28.72
N GLY A 46 2.93 -5.13 29.25
CA GLY A 46 4.25 -4.57 28.93
C GLY A 46 4.28 -3.63 27.73
N TYR A 47 3.14 -3.40 27.07
CA TYR A 47 3.02 -2.41 26.01
C TYR A 47 2.09 -1.27 26.43
N GLN A 48 2.42 -0.08 25.98
CA GLN A 48 1.59 1.12 26.18
C GLN A 48 1.50 1.89 24.85
N VAL A 49 0.36 2.55 24.64
CA VAL A 49 0.13 3.44 23.48
C VAL A 49 0.23 4.88 23.96
N GLU A 50 0.98 5.67 23.22
CA GLU A 50 1.11 7.12 23.45
C GLU A 50 0.79 7.89 22.17
N LEU A 51 0.04 8.98 22.30
CA LEU A 51 -0.20 9.90 21.23
C LEU A 51 0.95 10.91 21.14
N LEU A 52 1.85 10.74 20.20
CA LEU A 52 2.97 11.65 20.02
C LEU A 52 2.54 12.97 19.35
N ARG A 53 1.67 12.88 18.33
CA ARG A 53 1.21 14.05 17.58
C ARG A 53 -0.03 13.72 16.76
N SER A 54 -0.91 14.69 16.61
CA SER A 54 -1.97 14.69 15.60
C SER A 54 -1.55 15.59 14.43
N ALA A 55 -2.03 15.27 13.22
CA ALA A 55 -1.82 16.13 12.06
C ALA A 55 -2.45 17.49 12.28
N GLY A 56 -1.72 18.56 11.99
CA GLY A 56 -2.28 19.91 11.99
C GLY A 56 -3.21 20.15 10.78
N LYS A 57 -4.09 21.14 10.87
CA LYS A 57 -5.03 21.48 9.77
C LYS A 57 -4.32 21.74 8.44
N GLU A 58 -3.13 22.35 8.49
CA GLU A 58 -2.31 22.68 7.30
C GLU A 58 -1.50 21.48 6.78
N GLU A 59 -1.51 20.36 7.50
CA GLU A 59 -0.75 19.18 7.13
C GLU A 59 -1.57 18.19 6.31
N ASN A 60 -2.88 18.27 6.33
CA ASN A 60 -3.81 17.29 5.78
C ASN A 60 -3.58 15.86 6.35
N SER A 61 -4.06 14.84 5.67
CA SER A 61 -3.84 13.45 6.09
C SER A 61 -2.38 13.01 5.85
N TRP A 62 -1.90 12.12 6.72
CA TRP A 62 -0.61 11.46 6.57
C TRP A 62 -0.81 10.08 5.95
N VAL A 63 -0.12 9.80 4.85
CA VAL A 63 -0.35 8.60 4.04
C VAL A 63 0.77 7.58 4.11
N SER A 64 1.95 7.99 4.60
CA SER A 64 3.10 7.09 4.75
C SER A 64 4.05 7.57 5.83
N MET A 65 4.87 6.65 6.33
CA MET A 65 5.86 6.92 7.36
C MET A 65 7.11 6.08 7.14
N ALA A 66 8.28 6.67 7.35
CA ALA A 66 9.55 5.98 7.39
C ALA A 66 10.49 6.56 8.45
N PHE A 67 11.35 5.72 9.02
CA PHE A 67 12.44 6.17 9.89
C PHE A 67 13.71 6.35 9.07
N ASP A 68 14.38 7.47 9.29
CA ASP A 68 15.70 7.68 8.72
C ASP A 68 16.80 6.99 9.57
N PRO A 69 18.05 6.93 9.06
CA PRO A 69 19.17 6.31 9.81
C PRO A 69 19.51 6.99 11.14
N LYS A 70 19.05 8.21 11.36
CA LYS A 70 19.22 8.96 12.62
C LYS A 70 18.03 8.75 13.59
N GLY A 71 17.05 7.90 13.25
CA GLY A 71 15.87 7.63 14.04
C GLY A 71 14.78 8.72 13.97
N ARG A 72 14.87 9.67 13.03
CA ARG A 72 13.85 10.68 12.82
C ARG A 72 12.71 10.10 11.96
N ILE A 73 11.49 10.56 12.21
CA ILE A 73 10.31 10.12 11.47
C ILE A 73 10.10 11.02 10.26
N THR A 74 10.00 10.44 9.07
CA THR A 74 9.56 11.14 7.85
C THR A 74 8.15 10.72 7.51
N ILE A 75 7.27 11.70 7.27
CA ILE A 75 5.86 11.53 6.95
C ILE A 75 5.60 12.03 5.53
N GLY A 76 4.90 11.22 4.73
CA GLY A 76 4.31 11.63 3.45
C GLY A 76 2.92 12.20 3.67
N ARG A 77 2.67 13.40 3.13
CA ARG A 77 1.36 14.08 3.19
C ARG A 77 0.49 13.69 1.99
N GLU A 78 -0.83 13.64 2.20
CA GLU A 78 -1.80 13.29 1.15
C GLU A 78 -1.77 14.29 -0.01
N ASP A 79 -1.78 15.60 0.27
CA ASP A 79 -1.73 16.61 -0.78
C ASP A 79 -0.32 16.66 -1.38
N LYS A 80 0.62 17.20 -0.66
CA LYS A 80 2.02 17.34 -1.09
C LYS A 80 2.97 17.55 0.08
N GLY A 81 4.22 17.18 -0.17
CA GLY A 81 5.33 17.44 0.71
C GLY A 81 5.61 16.33 1.71
N LEU A 82 6.77 16.43 2.31
CA LEU A 82 7.29 15.55 3.34
C LEU A 82 7.58 16.35 4.60
N LEU A 83 7.15 15.82 5.74
CA LEU A 83 7.50 16.33 7.06
C LEU A 83 8.53 15.43 7.71
N ARG A 84 9.40 16.02 8.55
CA ARG A 84 10.33 15.30 9.40
C ARG A 84 10.11 15.67 10.86
N PHE A 85 10.04 14.65 11.71
CA PHE A 85 9.97 14.81 13.15
C PHE A 85 11.23 14.26 13.80
N THR A 86 11.88 15.10 14.61
CA THR A 86 13.00 14.68 15.43
C THR A 86 12.47 14.32 16.82
N LEU A 87 12.89 13.15 17.31
CA LEU A 87 12.51 12.67 18.63
C LEU A 87 13.62 12.95 19.65
N SER A 88 13.23 13.27 20.86
CA SER A 88 14.11 13.27 22.04
C SER A 88 14.41 11.82 22.49
N PRO A 89 15.38 11.61 23.38
CA PRO A 89 15.69 10.28 23.92
C PRO A 89 14.51 9.58 24.63
N ASP A 90 13.59 10.36 25.17
CA ASP A 90 12.33 9.88 25.79
C ASP A 90 11.16 9.72 24.80
N GLY A 91 11.44 9.85 23.49
CA GLY A 91 10.49 9.56 22.43
C GLY A 91 9.54 10.71 22.08
N GLN A 92 9.69 11.91 22.67
CA GLN A 92 8.83 13.05 22.38
C GLN A 92 9.29 13.81 21.13
N ILE A 93 8.34 14.36 20.35
CA ILE A 93 8.69 15.19 19.19
C ILE A 93 9.19 16.56 19.68
N VAL A 94 10.47 16.84 19.42
CA VAL A 94 11.13 18.10 19.79
C VAL A 94 11.27 19.06 18.61
N ARG A 95 11.14 18.58 17.37
CA ARG A 95 11.22 19.40 16.16
C ARG A 95 10.35 18.81 15.07
N ALA A 96 9.60 19.67 14.38
CA ALA A 96 8.86 19.33 13.17
C ALA A 96 9.28 20.31 12.06
N GLU A 97 9.61 19.79 10.88
CA GLU A 97 10.11 20.57 9.76
C GLU A 97 9.62 20.03 8.42
N SER A 98 9.38 20.92 7.44
CA SER A 98 9.18 20.53 6.06
C SER A 98 10.52 20.29 5.39
N ILE A 99 10.70 19.15 4.74
CA ILE A 99 11.96 18.75 4.08
C ILE A 99 11.80 18.59 2.57
N GLU A 100 10.59 18.60 2.08
CA GLU A 100 10.23 18.57 0.67
C GLU A 100 8.77 19.06 0.54
N ASP A 101 8.47 19.91 -0.43
CA ASP A 101 7.16 20.56 -0.56
C ASP A 101 6.51 20.44 -1.95
N THR A 102 7.12 19.68 -2.86
CA THR A 102 6.66 19.56 -4.25
C THR A 102 6.11 18.19 -4.62
N LEU A 103 6.60 17.10 -3.98
CA LEU A 103 6.16 15.75 -4.25
C LEU A 103 4.72 15.54 -3.76
N LYS A 104 3.87 15.00 -4.63
CA LYS A 104 2.43 14.85 -4.34
C LYS A 104 2.09 13.44 -3.92
N GLU A 105 1.53 13.34 -2.71
CA GLU A 105 0.99 12.09 -2.14
C GLU A 105 2.01 10.94 -2.19
N CYS A 106 3.09 11.05 -1.42
CA CYS A 106 4.10 10.00 -1.30
C CYS A 106 3.55 8.86 -0.45
N ARG A 107 2.98 7.83 -1.10
CA ARG A 107 2.43 6.64 -0.42
C ARG A 107 3.48 5.63 0.00
N GLY A 108 4.66 5.66 -0.60
CA GLY A 108 5.80 4.81 -0.26
C GLY A 108 7.02 5.65 0.06
N LEU A 109 7.62 5.42 1.22
CA LEU A 109 8.86 6.05 1.68
C LEU A 109 9.85 4.97 2.12
N LEU A 110 11.08 5.04 1.64
CA LEU A 110 12.11 4.07 1.98
C LEU A 110 13.48 4.75 2.10
N TYR A 111 14.07 4.70 3.26
CA TYR A 111 15.50 5.05 3.43
C TYR A 111 16.37 3.84 3.12
N ALA A 112 17.17 3.95 2.08
CA ALA A 112 18.11 2.91 1.66
C ALA A 112 19.27 3.54 0.88
N HIS A 113 20.42 2.88 0.83
CA HIS A 113 21.57 3.28 0.01
C HIS A 113 21.99 4.75 0.18
N GLY A 114 21.83 5.31 1.39
CA GLY A 114 22.18 6.71 1.67
C GLY A 114 21.25 7.73 1.04
N ALA A 115 20.01 7.34 0.71
CA ALA A 115 19.00 8.21 0.10
C ALA A 115 17.60 7.91 0.65
N LEU A 116 16.67 8.84 0.44
CA LEU A 116 15.25 8.61 0.58
C LEU A 116 14.66 8.32 -0.81
N TYR A 117 13.97 7.20 -0.92
CA TYR A 117 13.14 6.87 -2.08
C TYR A 117 11.69 7.20 -1.75
N ALA A 118 11.01 7.89 -2.68
CA ALA A 118 9.63 8.32 -2.50
C ALA A 118 8.78 7.94 -3.71
N ASN A 119 7.78 7.09 -3.50
CA ASN A 119 6.80 6.72 -4.53
C ASN A 119 5.63 7.72 -4.47
N ALA A 120 5.72 8.78 -5.28
CA ALA A 120 4.80 9.91 -5.27
C ALA A 120 3.64 9.64 -6.22
N ASN A 121 2.50 9.22 -5.67
CA ASN A 121 1.35 8.75 -6.41
C ASN A 121 0.79 9.81 -7.37
N ASN A 122 0.50 11.00 -6.88
CA ASN A 122 -0.08 12.09 -7.69
C ASN A 122 0.98 12.81 -8.55
N SER A 123 2.27 12.67 -8.25
CA SER A 123 3.37 13.05 -9.14
C SER A 123 3.63 12.00 -10.22
N ARG A 124 3.04 10.81 -10.13
CA ARG A 124 3.17 9.67 -11.03
C ARG A 124 4.60 9.19 -11.24
N ALA A 125 5.43 9.31 -10.23
CA ALA A 125 6.83 8.95 -10.33
C ALA A 125 7.42 8.43 -9.02
N LEU A 126 8.46 7.61 -9.17
CA LEU A 126 9.35 7.23 -8.09
C LEU A 126 10.58 8.12 -8.14
N TYR A 127 10.86 8.74 -7.00
CA TYR A 127 11.96 9.68 -6.82
C TYR A 127 13.04 9.09 -5.91
N ARG A 128 14.27 9.57 -6.11
CA ARG A 128 15.35 9.48 -5.13
C ARG A 128 15.73 10.87 -4.69
N LEU A 129 15.82 11.08 -3.37
CA LEU A 129 16.26 12.32 -2.75
C LEU A 129 17.56 12.05 -1.95
N ARG A 130 18.54 12.92 -2.07
CA ARG A 130 19.81 12.79 -1.35
C ARG A 130 20.15 14.09 -0.65
N ASP A 131 20.52 13.93 0.59
CA ASP A 131 21.17 14.92 1.44
C ASP A 131 22.68 14.76 1.21
N LEU A 132 23.30 15.70 0.50
CA LEU A 132 24.68 15.57 0.03
C LEU A 132 25.69 16.10 1.04
N ASP A 133 25.33 17.09 1.86
CA ASP A 133 26.19 17.72 2.84
C ASP A 133 25.89 17.29 4.29
N GLY A 134 24.80 16.54 4.52
CA GLY A 134 24.45 15.97 5.82
C GLY A 134 23.64 16.92 6.72
N ASP A 135 23.19 18.06 6.21
CA ASP A 135 22.42 19.05 6.99
C ASP A 135 20.96 18.62 7.22
N GLY A 136 20.50 17.65 6.45
CA GLY A 136 19.17 17.07 6.57
C GLY A 136 18.18 17.58 5.52
N GLN A 137 18.57 18.48 4.64
CA GLN A 137 17.80 18.87 3.46
C GLN A 137 18.20 18.01 2.26
N PHE A 138 17.45 18.06 1.17
CA PHE A 138 17.75 17.27 -0.01
C PHE A 138 18.16 18.17 -1.17
N GLU A 139 19.47 18.20 -1.49
CA GLU A 139 20.03 18.98 -2.60
C GLU A 139 19.82 18.27 -3.93
N GLU A 140 19.74 16.92 -3.92
CA GLU A 140 19.44 16.14 -5.12
C GLU A 140 18.05 15.54 -5.05
N LYS A 141 17.25 15.85 -6.06
CA LYS A 141 15.95 15.19 -6.32
C LYS A 141 15.91 14.69 -7.76
N ARG A 142 15.84 13.37 -7.93
CA ARG A 142 15.88 12.72 -9.23
C ARG A 142 14.71 11.77 -9.43
N ILE A 143 14.05 11.85 -10.60
CA ILE A 143 13.09 10.84 -11.03
C ILE A 143 13.87 9.59 -11.46
N LEU A 144 13.56 8.45 -10.84
CA LEU A 144 14.10 7.15 -11.23
C LEU A 144 13.19 6.44 -12.24
N TYR A 145 11.89 6.56 -12.05
CA TYR A 145 10.90 5.97 -12.94
C TYR A 145 9.63 6.84 -13.00
N GLN A 146 9.25 7.20 -14.21
CA GLN A 146 7.99 7.87 -14.51
C GLN A 146 7.01 6.83 -15.05
N SER A 147 5.81 6.75 -14.46
CA SER A 147 4.78 5.82 -14.90
C SER A 147 3.53 6.54 -15.35
N GLU A 148 2.78 5.93 -16.24
CA GLU A 148 1.49 6.40 -16.73
C GLU A 148 0.33 5.79 -15.94
N GLY A 149 -0.90 6.17 -16.28
CA GLY A 149 -2.12 5.64 -15.70
C GLY A 149 -2.72 6.53 -14.62
N GLY A 150 -3.70 5.99 -13.91
CA GLY A 150 -4.45 6.67 -12.86
C GLY A 150 -3.71 6.76 -11.53
N VAL A 151 -4.41 7.33 -10.54
CA VAL A 151 -3.90 7.54 -9.18
C VAL A 151 -4.78 6.89 -8.09
N GLY A 152 -5.91 6.30 -8.45
CA GLY A 152 -6.80 5.61 -7.52
C GLY A 152 -6.11 4.42 -6.84
N HIS A 153 -6.13 3.25 -7.47
CA HIS A 153 -5.26 2.13 -7.11
C HIS A 153 -3.85 2.41 -7.65
N GLY A 154 -3.12 3.22 -6.93
CA GLY A 154 -1.99 3.95 -7.47
C GLY A 154 -0.63 3.35 -7.16
N ARG A 155 0.34 4.25 -6.99
CA ARG A 155 1.72 3.99 -6.65
C ARG A 155 1.85 3.96 -5.14
N ASN A 156 2.08 2.78 -4.59
CA ASN A 156 1.99 2.54 -3.16
C ASN A 156 3.38 2.31 -2.54
N ASP A 157 3.50 1.41 -1.58
CA ASP A 157 4.66 1.24 -0.72
C ASP A 157 5.96 0.82 -1.44
N LEU A 158 7.06 0.99 -0.74
CA LEU A 158 8.41 0.61 -1.14
C LEU A 158 9.03 -0.31 -0.10
N ALA A 159 9.81 -1.29 -0.54
CA ALA A 159 10.62 -2.11 0.34
C ALA A 159 12.00 -2.39 -0.24
N LEU A 160 12.98 -2.61 0.64
CA LEU A 160 14.31 -3.06 0.28
C LEU A 160 14.36 -4.58 0.38
N GLY A 161 14.69 -5.26 -0.73
CA GLY A 161 14.94 -6.69 -0.72
C GLY A 161 16.33 -7.04 -0.14
N LEU A 162 16.52 -8.29 0.30
CA LEU A 162 17.82 -8.77 0.75
C LEU A 162 18.88 -8.79 -0.37
N ASP A 163 18.43 -8.75 -1.62
CA ASP A 163 19.29 -8.60 -2.81
C ASP A 163 19.78 -7.15 -3.04
N GLY A 164 19.43 -6.24 -2.14
CA GLY A 164 19.75 -4.81 -2.24
C GLY A 164 18.96 -4.06 -3.30
N MET A 165 17.96 -4.69 -3.92
CA MET A 165 17.07 -4.04 -4.89
C MET A 165 15.88 -3.39 -4.20
N ILE A 166 15.33 -2.37 -4.83
CA ILE A 166 14.13 -1.66 -4.37
C ILE A 166 12.92 -2.28 -5.06
N TYR A 167 11.91 -2.59 -4.28
CA TYR A 167 10.63 -3.11 -4.75
C TYR A 167 9.56 -2.04 -4.55
N ALA A 168 8.86 -1.68 -5.64
CA ALA A 168 7.76 -0.72 -5.64
C ALA A 168 6.46 -1.43 -6.01
N ILE A 169 5.46 -1.35 -5.14
CA ILE A 169 4.17 -2.00 -5.39
C ILE A 169 3.15 -1.00 -5.92
N HIS A 170 2.42 -1.41 -6.95
CA HIS A 170 1.45 -0.59 -7.66
C HIS A 170 0.11 -1.31 -7.78
N GLY A 171 -0.99 -0.55 -7.66
CA GLY A 171 -2.32 -1.03 -7.99
C GLY A 171 -2.64 -0.95 -9.48
N ASP A 172 -3.80 -1.46 -9.86
CA ASP A 172 -4.22 -1.68 -11.25
C ASP A 172 -4.55 -0.39 -12.03
N SER A 173 -4.55 0.77 -11.39
CA SER A 173 -4.67 2.05 -12.09
C SER A 173 -3.36 2.48 -12.76
N VAL A 174 -2.23 1.87 -12.39
CA VAL A 174 -0.90 2.22 -12.93
C VAL A 174 -0.59 1.35 -14.16
N HIS A 175 -0.21 1.99 -15.26
CA HIS A 175 0.13 1.27 -16.48
C HIS A 175 1.52 0.63 -16.39
N ILE A 176 1.63 -0.61 -16.83
CA ILE A 176 2.91 -1.27 -17.04
C ILE A 176 3.45 -0.84 -18.41
N SER A 177 4.62 -0.20 -18.44
CA SER A 177 5.26 0.13 -19.70
C SER A 177 5.69 -1.12 -20.48
N ASP A 178 5.39 -1.16 -21.77
CA ASP A 178 5.81 -2.26 -22.66
C ASP A 178 7.33 -2.35 -22.86
N SER A 179 8.05 -1.27 -22.55
CA SER A 179 9.51 -1.24 -22.62
C SER A 179 10.20 -1.97 -21.45
N LEU A 180 9.48 -2.27 -20.38
CA LEU A 180 10.08 -2.94 -19.22
C LEU A 180 10.19 -4.45 -19.46
N PRO A 181 11.33 -5.07 -19.13
CA PRO A 181 11.41 -6.51 -18.97
C PRO A 181 10.34 -6.99 -17.98
N ASN A 182 9.58 -8.00 -18.39
CA ASN A 182 8.47 -8.50 -17.59
C ASN A 182 8.60 -10.01 -17.39
N ARG A 183 8.74 -10.42 -16.14
CA ARG A 183 8.92 -11.83 -15.75
C ARG A 183 7.65 -12.66 -15.81
N THR A 184 6.47 -12.04 -15.84
CA THR A 184 5.21 -12.78 -15.95
C THR A 184 5.07 -13.40 -17.34
N SER A 185 4.32 -14.51 -17.43
CA SER A 185 4.17 -15.25 -18.69
C SER A 185 3.61 -14.38 -19.82
N PRO A 186 4.32 -14.27 -20.96
CA PRO A 186 3.83 -13.51 -22.11
C PRO A 186 2.58 -14.13 -22.75
N LEU A 187 2.32 -15.43 -22.56
CA LEU A 187 1.16 -16.11 -23.12
C LEU A 187 -0.15 -15.61 -22.52
N ARG A 188 -0.15 -15.33 -21.22
CA ARG A 188 -1.35 -14.80 -20.55
C ARG A 188 -1.75 -13.42 -21.02
N ARG A 189 -0.77 -12.59 -21.35
CA ARG A 189 -0.99 -11.23 -21.84
C ARG A 189 -1.55 -11.16 -23.25
N LYS A 190 -1.30 -12.20 -24.07
CA LYS A 190 -1.76 -12.27 -25.47
C LYS A 190 -3.19 -12.78 -25.66
N ARG A 191 -3.82 -13.29 -24.59
CA ARG A 191 -5.15 -13.92 -24.70
C ARG A 191 -6.31 -12.92 -24.83
N LEU A 192 -6.11 -11.67 -24.50
CA LEU A 192 -7.10 -10.63 -24.64
C LEU A 192 -6.79 -9.74 -25.84
N PRO A 193 -7.81 -9.23 -26.55
CA PRO A 193 -7.62 -8.34 -27.70
C PRO A 193 -6.99 -7.00 -27.32
N TYR A 194 -6.96 -6.67 -26.04
CA TYR A 194 -6.29 -5.51 -25.46
C TYR A 194 -5.60 -5.96 -24.17
N ARG A 195 -4.63 -5.18 -23.72
CA ARG A 195 -3.93 -5.42 -22.47
C ARG A 195 -4.60 -4.67 -21.33
N PRO A 196 -5.42 -5.31 -20.51
CA PRO A 196 -6.00 -4.65 -19.35
C PRO A 196 -4.92 -4.31 -18.34
N ASN A 197 -5.15 -3.26 -17.55
CA ASN A 197 -4.31 -2.91 -16.44
C ASN A 197 -4.37 -3.98 -15.35
N GLU A 198 -3.28 -4.09 -14.62
CA GLU A 198 -3.13 -4.96 -13.48
C GLU A 198 -2.18 -4.33 -12.46
N GLY A 199 -2.44 -4.54 -11.18
CA GLY A 199 -1.48 -4.21 -10.14
C GLY A 199 -0.24 -5.08 -10.28
N HIS A 200 0.91 -4.54 -9.94
CA HIS A 200 2.20 -5.17 -10.19
C HIS A 200 3.27 -4.70 -9.22
N VAL A 201 4.35 -5.44 -9.17
CA VAL A 201 5.56 -5.06 -8.43
C VAL A 201 6.68 -4.79 -9.41
N LEU A 202 7.29 -3.63 -9.31
CA LEU A 202 8.56 -3.32 -9.98
C LEU A 202 9.72 -3.66 -9.05
N ARG A 203 10.79 -4.20 -9.61
CA ARG A 203 12.07 -4.40 -8.95
C ARG A 203 13.13 -3.59 -9.67
N MET A 204 13.91 -2.79 -8.93
CA MET A 204 14.89 -1.88 -9.54
C MET A 204 16.17 -1.75 -8.73
N ASP A 205 17.26 -1.40 -9.39
CA ASP A 205 18.50 -1.02 -8.72
C ASP A 205 18.37 0.40 -8.13
N LYS A 206 19.31 0.73 -7.24
CA LYS A 206 19.33 2.02 -6.52
C LYS A 206 19.43 3.27 -7.42
N GLU A 207 19.84 3.10 -8.68
CA GLU A 207 19.98 4.18 -9.66
C GLU A 207 18.81 4.25 -10.65
N GLY A 208 17.84 3.31 -10.59
CA GLY A 208 16.76 3.20 -11.57
C GLY A 208 17.21 2.85 -12.98
N LYS A 209 18.43 2.29 -13.15
CA LYS A 209 18.97 1.90 -14.45
C LYS A 209 18.49 0.52 -14.90
N LYS A 210 18.24 -0.35 -13.95
CA LYS A 210 17.71 -1.69 -14.18
C LYS A 210 16.34 -1.76 -13.52
N ILE A 211 15.29 -1.76 -14.31
CA ILE A 211 13.89 -1.84 -13.83
C ILE A 211 13.22 -2.98 -14.57
N GLU A 212 12.50 -3.82 -13.84
CA GLU A 212 11.73 -4.92 -14.39
C GLU A 212 10.39 -5.09 -13.66
N VAL A 213 9.40 -5.66 -14.32
CA VAL A 213 8.18 -6.15 -13.67
C VAL A 213 8.50 -7.49 -13.02
N PHE A 214 8.46 -7.54 -11.71
CA PHE A 214 8.79 -8.71 -10.90
C PHE A 214 7.63 -9.73 -10.87
N CYS A 215 6.42 -9.26 -10.61
CA CYS A 215 5.18 -10.05 -10.62
C CYS A 215 3.97 -9.13 -10.91
N GLY A 216 2.81 -9.73 -11.20
CA GLY A 216 1.62 -8.98 -11.57
C GLY A 216 0.31 -9.70 -11.26
N GLY A 217 -0.81 -9.20 -11.82
CA GLY A 217 -2.13 -9.77 -11.58
C GLY A 217 -2.71 -9.42 -10.22
N LEU A 218 -2.30 -8.30 -9.64
CA LEU A 218 -2.82 -7.72 -8.40
C LEU A 218 -3.92 -6.70 -8.72
N ARG A 219 -4.78 -6.40 -7.73
CA ARG A 219 -5.81 -5.37 -7.85
C ARG A 219 -5.38 -4.07 -7.19
N ASN A 220 -5.42 -4.03 -5.86
CA ASN A 220 -5.09 -2.84 -5.08
C ASN A 220 -4.22 -3.18 -3.86
N PRO A 221 -3.02 -3.70 -4.07
CA PRO A 221 -2.08 -3.91 -2.97
C PRO A 221 -1.54 -2.57 -2.50
N TYR A 222 -1.34 -2.38 -1.19
CA TYR A 222 -0.76 -1.15 -0.66
C TYR A 222 0.62 -1.40 -0.07
N GLY A 223 0.72 -2.15 1.03
CA GLY A 223 1.99 -2.42 1.69
C GLY A 223 2.72 -3.64 1.14
N ILE A 224 4.05 -3.61 1.20
CA ILE A 224 4.93 -4.73 0.87
C ILE A 224 5.95 -4.93 1.99
N ALA A 225 6.21 -6.19 2.36
CA ALA A 225 7.20 -6.52 3.37
C ALA A 225 7.97 -7.79 3.02
N PHE A 226 9.22 -7.82 3.42
CA PHE A 226 10.08 -9.01 3.33
C PHE A 226 10.19 -9.70 4.68
N ASN A 227 10.16 -11.02 4.68
CA ASN A 227 10.54 -11.79 5.85
C ASN A 227 12.07 -11.89 5.96
N ARG A 228 12.57 -12.47 7.05
CA ARG A 228 14.02 -12.65 7.29
C ARG A 228 14.74 -13.55 6.27
N HIS A 229 14.00 -14.27 5.45
CA HIS A 229 14.54 -15.15 4.40
C HIS A 229 14.54 -14.50 3.02
N GLY A 230 14.08 -13.22 2.93
CA GLY A 230 14.02 -12.49 1.66
C GLY A 230 12.77 -12.77 0.82
N GLU A 231 11.76 -13.41 1.40
CA GLU A 231 10.50 -13.65 0.72
C GLU A 231 9.56 -12.45 0.90
N ALA A 232 9.03 -11.94 -0.21
CA ALA A 232 8.16 -10.76 -0.23
C ALA A 232 6.69 -11.14 -0.08
N PHE A 233 5.96 -10.33 0.68
CA PHE A 233 4.52 -10.50 0.87
C PHE A 233 3.78 -9.17 0.76
N THR A 234 2.52 -9.26 0.31
CA THR A 234 1.55 -8.18 0.34
C THR A 234 0.18 -8.74 0.70
N TYR A 235 -0.76 -7.87 1.01
CA TYR A 235 -2.16 -8.21 0.86
C TYR A 235 -2.69 -7.62 -0.45
N ASP A 236 -3.82 -8.15 -0.93
CA ASP A 236 -4.54 -7.58 -2.07
C ASP A 236 -6.02 -7.47 -1.74
N ALA A 237 -6.63 -6.36 -2.10
CA ALA A 237 -8.02 -6.08 -1.80
C ALA A 237 -8.96 -7.02 -2.55
N ASP A 238 -10.13 -7.28 -1.95
CA ASP A 238 -11.22 -7.96 -2.63
C ASP A 238 -11.80 -7.12 -3.78
N ALA A 239 -12.63 -7.75 -4.61
CA ALA A 239 -13.45 -7.06 -5.59
C ALA A 239 -14.87 -6.93 -5.03
N GLU A 240 -15.18 -5.78 -4.46
CA GLU A 240 -16.44 -5.53 -3.73
C GLU A 240 -17.67 -5.80 -4.59
N ASN A 241 -17.56 -5.54 -5.90
CA ASN A 241 -18.63 -5.76 -6.87
C ASN A 241 -18.96 -7.23 -7.11
N ASP A 242 -18.06 -8.14 -6.70
CA ASP A 242 -18.26 -9.59 -6.82
C ASP A 242 -18.89 -10.21 -5.55
N MET A 243 -19.12 -9.41 -4.51
CA MET A 243 -19.66 -9.90 -3.25
C MET A 243 -21.02 -10.58 -3.46
N GLY A 244 -21.13 -11.82 -2.96
CA GLY A 244 -22.34 -12.65 -3.14
C GLY A 244 -22.32 -13.50 -4.40
N THR A 245 -21.30 -13.41 -5.25
CA THR A 245 -21.15 -14.28 -6.42
C THR A 245 -20.30 -15.51 -6.12
N PRO A 246 -20.44 -16.63 -6.87
CA PRO A 246 -19.61 -17.83 -6.68
C PRO A 246 -18.10 -17.59 -6.94
N TRP A 247 -17.75 -16.56 -7.70
CA TRP A 247 -16.37 -16.22 -8.03
C TRP A 247 -15.77 -15.12 -7.14
N TYR A 248 -16.50 -14.64 -6.12
CA TYR A 248 -15.98 -13.66 -5.19
C TYR A 248 -14.65 -14.12 -4.59
N ARG A 249 -13.69 -13.23 -4.61
CA ARG A 249 -12.39 -13.41 -3.96
C ARG A 249 -12.28 -12.44 -2.81
N PRO A 250 -12.10 -12.94 -1.57
CA PRO A 250 -11.89 -12.08 -0.40
C PRO A 250 -10.52 -11.40 -0.49
N THR A 251 -10.28 -10.48 0.41
CA THR A 251 -8.94 -9.95 0.65
C THR A 251 -7.96 -11.08 0.96
N GLN A 252 -6.78 -11.04 0.38
CA GLN A 252 -5.82 -12.14 0.38
C GLN A 252 -4.43 -11.68 0.78
N ILE A 253 -3.72 -12.51 1.53
CA ILE A 253 -2.26 -12.41 1.65
C ILE A 253 -1.64 -13.15 0.46
N LYS A 254 -0.68 -12.51 -0.20
CA LYS A 254 0.01 -13.05 -1.37
C LYS A 254 1.51 -13.09 -1.13
N HIS A 255 2.11 -14.25 -1.43
CA HIS A 255 3.56 -14.42 -1.50
C HIS A 255 4.02 -14.00 -2.89
N LEU A 256 4.76 -12.91 -2.96
CA LEU A 256 5.20 -12.30 -4.21
C LEU A 256 6.47 -12.98 -4.71
N THR A 257 6.31 -13.91 -5.64
CA THR A 257 7.44 -14.60 -6.27
C THR A 257 7.71 -14.06 -7.67
N SER A 258 8.95 -14.19 -8.12
CA SER A 258 9.35 -13.75 -9.46
C SER A 258 8.53 -14.44 -10.55
N GLY A 259 7.89 -13.66 -11.41
CA GLY A 259 7.06 -14.16 -12.50
C GLY A 259 5.64 -14.57 -12.10
N ALA A 260 5.27 -14.45 -10.83
CA ALA A 260 3.91 -14.74 -10.37
C ALA A 260 2.87 -13.85 -11.06
N ASP A 261 1.72 -14.44 -11.32
CA ASP A 261 0.53 -13.75 -11.82
C ASP A 261 -0.68 -14.19 -10.98
N PHE A 262 -1.27 -13.26 -10.25
CA PHE A 262 -2.36 -13.53 -9.33
C PHE A 262 -3.75 -13.46 -9.98
N GLY A 263 -3.81 -13.17 -11.29
CA GLY A 263 -5.01 -13.34 -12.09
C GLY A 263 -5.92 -12.12 -12.21
N TRP A 264 -5.70 -11.05 -11.45
CA TRP A 264 -6.51 -9.84 -11.61
C TRP A 264 -6.24 -9.14 -12.93
N ARG A 265 -7.32 -8.65 -13.53
CA ARG A 265 -7.30 -7.78 -14.73
C ARG A 265 -8.39 -6.72 -14.61
N ALA A 266 -8.03 -5.45 -14.74
CA ALA A 266 -8.94 -4.32 -14.60
C ALA A 266 -9.81 -4.12 -15.85
N VAL A 267 -10.71 -5.05 -16.11
CA VAL A 267 -11.61 -5.01 -17.26
C VAL A 267 -12.92 -4.31 -16.93
N THR A 268 -13.56 -4.70 -15.82
CA THR A 268 -14.91 -4.25 -15.47
C THR A 268 -15.05 -3.86 -13.99
N GLY A 269 -13.98 -3.82 -13.23
CA GLY A 269 -14.02 -3.68 -11.77
C GLY A 269 -14.34 -4.96 -11.01
N SER A 270 -14.69 -6.03 -11.73
CA SER A 270 -14.93 -7.38 -11.21
C SER A 270 -13.87 -8.36 -11.67
N TRP A 271 -13.69 -9.46 -10.96
CA TRP A 271 -12.86 -10.56 -11.46
C TRP A 271 -13.45 -11.11 -12.76
N PRO A 272 -12.67 -11.18 -13.84
CA PRO A 272 -13.12 -11.93 -15.01
C PRO A 272 -13.41 -13.37 -14.62
N PRO A 273 -14.61 -13.93 -14.88
CA PRO A 273 -15.03 -15.21 -14.33
C PRO A 273 -14.10 -16.40 -14.61
N TYR A 274 -13.35 -16.32 -15.70
CA TYR A 274 -12.40 -17.36 -16.13
C TYR A 274 -10.98 -17.18 -15.57
N TYR A 275 -10.64 -16.04 -14.95
CA TYR A 275 -9.30 -15.82 -14.40
C TYR A 275 -9.09 -16.45 -13.03
N PRO A 276 -10.03 -16.42 -12.09
CA PRO A 276 -9.79 -16.93 -10.75
C PRO A 276 -9.33 -18.39 -10.70
N ASP A 277 -9.85 -19.22 -11.62
CA ASP A 277 -9.59 -20.66 -11.66
C ASP A 277 -8.59 -21.07 -12.76
N HIS A 278 -7.90 -20.10 -13.35
CA HIS A 278 -6.89 -20.38 -14.35
C HIS A 278 -5.69 -21.11 -13.70
N PRO A 279 -5.26 -22.25 -14.22
CA PRO A 279 -4.21 -23.09 -13.60
C PRO A 279 -2.85 -22.37 -13.47
N ASP A 280 -2.59 -21.35 -14.29
CA ASP A 280 -1.35 -20.57 -14.23
C ASP A 280 -1.42 -19.42 -13.19
N ASN A 281 -2.56 -19.22 -12.52
CA ASN A 281 -2.66 -18.24 -11.45
C ASN A 281 -1.89 -18.73 -10.23
N THR A 282 -1.06 -17.84 -9.68
CA THR A 282 -0.44 -18.08 -8.37
C THR A 282 -1.51 -18.01 -7.29
N PRO A 283 -1.69 -19.07 -6.49
CA PRO A 283 -2.67 -19.04 -5.42
C PRO A 283 -2.27 -18.07 -4.30
N PRO A 284 -3.24 -17.57 -3.52
CA PRO A 284 -2.93 -16.79 -2.33
C PRO A 284 -2.33 -17.68 -1.23
N THR A 285 -1.55 -17.07 -0.34
CA THR A 285 -1.06 -17.73 0.88
C THR A 285 -2.20 -17.91 1.89
N ALA A 286 -3.09 -16.92 2.00
CA ALA A 286 -4.24 -16.99 2.89
C ALA A 286 -5.38 -16.09 2.41
N HIS A 287 -6.61 -16.50 2.69
CA HIS A 287 -7.80 -15.66 2.61
C HIS A 287 -8.06 -15.01 3.97
N ILE A 288 -8.26 -13.68 4.00
CA ILE A 288 -8.47 -12.93 5.24
C ILE A 288 -9.95 -12.65 5.50
N GLY A 289 -10.78 -12.68 4.46
CA GLY A 289 -12.19 -12.30 4.51
C GLY A 289 -12.45 -10.93 3.90
N LYS A 290 -13.54 -10.30 4.28
CA LYS A 290 -13.87 -8.94 3.87
C LYS A 290 -12.98 -7.94 4.59
N GLY A 291 -12.61 -6.88 3.93
CA GLY A 291 -11.87 -5.80 4.56
C GLY A 291 -10.90 -5.13 3.61
N SER A 292 -10.33 -4.06 4.09
CA SER A 292 -9.39 -3.24 3.34
C SER A 292 -8.13 -2.98 4.18
N PRO A 293 -7.36 -4.03 4.52
CA PRO A 293 -6.12 -3.85 5.27
C PRO A 293 -5.12 -3.07 4.40
N THR A 294 -4.30 -2.23 5.01
CA THR A 294 -3.38 -1.35 4.29
C THR A 294 -1.97 -1.89 4.20
N SER A 295 -1.57 -2.83 5.06
CA SER A 295 -0.19 -3.30 5.07
C SER A 295 -0.04 -4.69 5.66
N VAL A 296 1.09 -5.32 5.34
CA VAL A 296 1.63 -6.51 6.01
C VAL A 296 2.98 -6.14 6.60
N LYS A 297 3.29 -6.66 7.78
CA LYS A 297 4.61 -6.54 8.41
C LYS A 297 4.96 -7.85 9.10
N PHE A 298 6.25 -8.15 9.17
CA PHE A 298 6.76 -9.29 9.91
C PHE A 298 7.23 -8.85 11.29
N GLY A 299 6.82 -9.58 12.34
CA GLY A 299 7.39 -9.43 13.66
C GLY A 299 8.73 -10.16 13.74
N TYR A 300 9.74 -9.48 14.25
CA TYR A 300 11.06 -10.04 14.55
C TYR A 300 11.23 -9.98 16.08
N GLY A 301 10.53 -10.88 16.77
CA GLY A 301 10.62 -11.02 18.22
C GLY A 301 11.84 -11.83 18.65
#